data_b4a733a2972181c50ba1cf0965fd2551
#
_entry.id   b4a733a2972181c50ba1cf0965fd2551
#
_cell.length_a   1.000
_cell.length_b   1.000
_cell.length_c   1.000
_cell.angle_alpha   90.00
_cell.angle_beta   90.00
_cell.angle_gamma   90.00
#
_symmetry.space_group_name_H-M   'P 1'
#
loop_
_entity.id
_entity.type
_entity.pdbx_description
1 polymer ?
#
loop_
_entity_poly.entity_id
_entity_poly.type
_entity_poly.pdbx_seq_one_letter_code
_entity_poly.pdbx_strand_id
1 'polypeptide(L)'
;MKKKIFICGISTECCSYSTLIQNKKDFEVLSGKKLLKYINFPYSKHNNIIFIPNKFYRSLPGGPVDKKFFIKTINNITNDLIKSKPIDGILLIMHGAMYVKGISDPEGFFIKKIRSKVSKNCKISLSYDLHGQMTDTIIKNIDYFAAYKTCLLYTSDAADDAN
;
A
#
# COMPACT_ATOMS: atom_id res chain seq x y z
N MET A 1 -18.98 19.76 -5.49
CA MET A 1 -18.18 19.38 -4.28
C MET A 1 -16.90 18.68 -4.71
N LYS A 2 -15.74 19.03 -4.12
CA LYS A 2 -14.48 18.35 -4.44
C LYS A 2 -14.46 16.95 -3.82
N LYS A 3 -13.95 15.96 -4.57
CA LYS A 3 -13.76 14.59 -4.08
C LYS A 3 -12.52 14.47 -3.20
N LYS A 4 -12.60 13.71 -2.12
CA LYS A 4 -11.49 13.51 -1.18
C LYS A 4 -10.90 12.11 -1.33
N ILE A 5 -9.60 12.05 -1.64
CA ILE A 5 -8.84 10.79 -1.80
C ILE A 5 -7.82 10.67 -0.68
N PHE A 6 -7.97 9.66 0.15
CA PHE A 6 -7.02 9.32 1.22
C PHE A 6 -5.93 8.42 0.68
N ILE A 7 -4.66 8.77 0.92
CA ILE A 7 -3.50 8.04 0.41
C ILE A 7 -2.73 7.47 1.59
N CYS A 8 -2.54 6.16 1.60
CA CYS A 8 -1.78 5.48 2.65
C CYS A 8 -1.23 4.14 2.16
N GLY A 9 -0.44 3.49 2.99
CA GLY A 9 0.02 2.14 2.70
C GLY A 9 1.09 1.64 3.64
N ILE A 10 1.47 0.38 3.42
CA ILE A 10 2.63 -0.28 3.99
C ILE A 10 3.20 -1.21 2.93
N SER A 11 4.47 -1.02 2.58
CA SER A 11 5.12 -1.71 1.46
C SER A 11 6.44 -2.29 1.91
N THR A 12 6.58 -3.60 1.78
CA THR A 12 7.82 -4.35 1.93
C THR A 12 7.69 -5.68 1.22
N GLU A 13 8.80 -6.18 0.72
CA GLU A 13 8.95 -7.55 0.25
C GLU A 13 9.61 -8.38 1.34
N CYS A 14 9.04 -9.54 1.65
CA CYS A 14 9.50 -10.38 2.74
C CYS A 14 10.03 -11.73 2.26
N CYS A 15 11.23 -12.09 2.70
CA CYS A 15 11.71 -13.47 2.67
C CYS A 15 11.22 -14.19 3.94
N SER A 16 10.29 -15.14 3.79
CA SER A 16 9.71 -15.89 4.92
C SER A 16 10.70 -16.81 5.63
N TYR A 17 11.81 -17.16 4.97
CA TYR A 17 12.88 -17.99 5.52
C TYR A 17 13.95 -17.21 6.30
N SER A 18 13.91 -15.87 6.22
CA SER A 18 14.85 -15.03 6.97
C SER A 18 14.59 -15.12 8.47
N THR A 19 15.66 -15.20 9.25
CA THR A 19 15.61 -15.13 10.73
C THR A 19 15.52 -13.69 11.24
N LEU A 20 15.78 -12.71 10.39
CA LEU A 20 15.69 -11.29 10.72
C LEU A 20 14.21 -10.88 10.76
N ILE A 21 13.84 -10.07 11.75
CA ILE A 21 12.49 -9.53 11.88
C ILE A 21 12.53 -8.03 11.65
N GLN A 22 11.75 -7.57 10.65
CA GLN A 22 11.58 -6.15 10.38
C GLN A 22 10.66 -5.50 11.43
N ASN A 23 11.07 -4.35 11.94
CA ASN A 23 10.32 -3.60 12.94
C ASN A 23 10.33 -2.09 12.59
N LYS A 24 9.85 -1.24 13.49
CA LYS A 24 9.70 0.21 13.24
C LYS A 24 10.96 0.89 12.66
N LYS A 25 12.15 0.50 13.10
CA LYS A 25 13.41 1.16 12.66
C LYS A 25 13.78 0.84 11.21
N ASP A 26 13.24 -0.25 10.67
CA ASP A 26 13.52 -0.72 9.32
C ASP A 26 12.60 -0.04 8.28
N PHE A 27 11.60 0.71 8.76
CA PHE A 27 10.62 1.39 7.90
C PHE A 27 10.83 2.91 7.89
N GLU A 28 11.01 3.45 6.69
CA GLU A 28 10.82 4.87 6.42
C GLU A 28 9.33 5.21 6.39
N VAL A 29 8.96 6.38 6.93
CA VAL A 29 7.57 6.85 6.90
C VAL A 29 7.49 8.13 6.06
N LEU A 30 6.79 8.05 4.95
CA LEU A 30 6.48 9.18 4.10
C LEU A 30 5.07 9.70 4.39
N SER A 31 4.90 11.02 4.46
CA SER A 31 3.59 11.66 4.66
C SER A 31 3.55 13.05 4.03
N GLY A 32 2.36 13.62 3.87
CA GLY A 32 2.18 14.97 3.34
C GLY A 32 2.85 15.15 1.98
N LYS A 33 3.53 16.29 1.80
CA LYS A 33 4.22 16.64 0.54
C LYS A 33 5.29 15.61 0.13
N LYS A 34 5.97 14.98 1.10
CA LYS A 34 6.99 13.95 0.81
C LYS A 34 6.35 12.71 0.16
N LEU A 35 5.19 12.28 0.64
CA LEU A 35 4.45 11.17 0.03
C LEU A 35 3.98 11.53 -1.38
N LEU A 36 3.40 12.71 -1.58
CA LEU A 36 2.96 13.15 -2.90
C LEU A 36 4.13 13.24 -3.91
N LYS A 37 5.28 13.73 -3.47
CA LYS A 37 6.49 13.75 -4.31
C LYS A 37 6.97 12.33 -4.66
N TYR A 38 6.91 11.41 -3.70
CA TYR A 38 7.33 10.02 -3.90
C TYR A 38 6.48 9.30 -4.96
N ILE A 39 5.15 9.45 -4.91
CA ILE A 39 4.25 8.81 -5.89
C ILE A 39 4.29 9.47 -7.26
N ASN A 40 4.91 10.65 -7.38
CA ASN A 40 5.11 11.39 -8.63
C ASN A 40 3.85 11.52 -9.50
N PHE A 41 2.68 11.59 -8.87
CA PHE A 41 1.41 11.73 -9.57
C PHE A 41 1.13 13.21 -9.87
N PRO A 42 0.61 13.57 -11.04
CA PRO A 42 0.34 14.98 -11.42
C PRO A 42 -0.93 15.52 -10.74
N TYR A 43 -0.99 15.43 -9.41
CA TYR A 43 -2.15 15.83 -8.60
C TYR A 43 -2.55 17.30 -8.77
N SER A 44 -1.63 18.18 -9.14
CA SER A 44 -1.92 19.61 -9.41
C SER A 44 -2.84 19.81 -10.62
N LYS A 45 -2.91 18.84 -11.52
CA LYS A 45 -3.80 18.87 -12.69
C LYS A 45 -5.26 18.50 -12.37
N HIS A 46 -5.52 18.05 -11.12
CA HIS A 46 -6.84 17.54 -10.70
C HIS A 46 -7.50 18.49 -9.68
N ASN A 47 -7.90 19.69 -10.13
CA ASN A 47 -8.47 20.75 -9.28
C ASN A 47 -9.79 20.38 -8.59
N ASN A 48 -10.47 19.34 -9.04
CA ASN A 48 -11.72 18.79 -8.47
C ASN A 48 -11.48 17.72 -7.38
N ILE A 49 -10.21 17.41 -7.09
CA ILE A 49 -9.82 16.40 -6.08
C ILE A 49 -9.00 17.05 -4.97
N ILE A 50 -9.28 16.64 -3.73
CA ILE A 50 -8.47 16.92 -2.55
C ILE A 50 -7.75 15.64 -2.18
N PHE A 51 -6.43 15.62 -2.34
CA PHE A 51 -5.59 14.52 -1.89
C PHE A 51 -5.24 14.70 -0.42
N ILE A 52 -5.42 13.64 0.38
CA ILE A 52 -5.10 13.56 1.81
C ILE A 52 -3.96 12.55 1.97
N PRO A 53 -2.69 12.97 1.77
CA PRO A 53 -1.55 12.08 1.91
C PRO A 53 -1.27 11.82 3.39
N ASN A 54 -1.68 10.65 3.88
CA ASN A 54 -1.52 10.27 5.27
C ASN A 54 -0.13 9.67 5.52
N LYS A 55 -0.03 8.38 5.78
CA LYS A 55 1.24 7.70 6.07
C LYS A 55 1.45 6.53 5.13
N PHE A 56 2.62 6.48 4.56
CA PHE A 56 3.13 5.36 3.79
C PHE A 56 4.41 4.85 4.46
N TYR A 57 4.34 3.63 4.95
CA TYR A 57 5.46 2.92 5.56
C TYR A 57 6.13 2.07 4.50
N ARG A 58 7.44 2.26 4.28
CA ARG A 58 8.19 1.47 3.30
C ARG A 58 9.50 0.98 3.89
N SER A 59 9.92 -0.21 3.52
CA SER A 59 11.25 -0.73 3.82
C SER A 59 11.89 -1.33 2.57
N LEU A 60 13.17 -1.59 2.66
CA LEU A 60 13.86 -2.47 1.71
C LEU A 60 13.37 -3.91 1.92
N PRO A 61 13.56 -4.80 0.92
CA PRO A 61 13.31 -6.23 1.07
C PRO A 61 14.00 -6.78 2.32
N GLY A 62 13.32 -7.64 3.07
CA GLY A 62 13.85 -8.14 4.34
C GLY A 62 13.14 -9.40 4.84
N GLY A 63 13.26 -9.67 6.14
CA GLY A 63 12.57 -10.77 6.78
C GLY A 63 11.09 -10.47 7.11
N PRO A 64 10.43 -11.37 7.84
CA PRO A 64 9.06 -11.18 8.31
C PRO A 64 8.89 -9.86 9.08
N VAL A 65 7.74 -9.22 8.93
CA VAL A 65 7.41 -8.02 9.71
C VAL A 65 6.92 -8.40 11.11
N ASP A 66 7.40 -7.70 12.13
CA ASP A 66 6.93 -7.86 13.52
C ASP A 66 5.42 -7.64 13.61
N LYS A 67 4.73 -8.61 14.19
CA LYS A 67 3.26 -8.60 14.28
C LYS A 67 2.73 -7.42 15.10
N LYS A 68 3.39 -7.05 16.20
CA LYS A 68 2.96 -5.93 17.06
C LYS A 68 3.11 -4.61 16.33
N PHE A 69 4.24 -4.44 15.63
CA PHE A 69 4.49 -3.27 14.78
C PHE A 69 3.46 -3.19 13.65
N PHE A 70 3.20 -4.28 12.93
CA PHE A 70 2.21 -4.34 11.86
C PHE A 70 0.82 -3.92 12.36
N ILE A 71 0.31 -4.57 13.41
CA ILE A 71 -1.02 -4.26 13.98
C ILE A 71 -1.10 -2.81 14.45
N LYS A 72 -0.06 -2.30 15.11
CA LYS A 72 -0.01 -0.90 15.55
C LYS A 72 -0.06 0.06 14.35
N THR A 73 0.69 -0.24 13.29
CA THR A 73 0.75 0.58 12.08
C THR A 73 -0.60 0.65 11.38
N ILE A 74 -1.25 -0.48 11.12
CA ILE A 74 -2.55 -0.49 10.46
C ILE A 74 -3.66 0.15 11.33
N ASN A 75 -3.58 0.03 12.64
CA ASN A 75 -4.49 0.72 13.56
C ASN A 75 -4.33 2.24 13.47
N ASN A 76 -3.10 2.74 13.45
CA ASN A 76 -2.81 4.16 13.32
C ASN A 76 -3.36 4.71 12.00
N ILE A 77 -3.10 4.05 10.87
CA ILE A 77 -3.63 4.44 9.56
C ILE A 77 -5.17 4.44 9.57
N THR A 78 -5.78 3.40 10.13
CA THR A 78 -7.23 3.27 10.18
C THR A 78 -7.86 4.36 11.04
N ASN A 79 -7.24 4.73 12.17
CA ASN A 79 -7.72 5.81 13.04
C ASN A 79 -7.61 7.17 12.33
N ASP A 80 -6.50 7.40 11.60
CA ASP A 80 -6.34 8.62 10.81
C ASP A 80 -7.37 8.71 9.68
N LEU A 81 -7.69 7.59 9.02
CA LEU A 81 -8.76 7.50 8.03
C LEU A 81 -10.12 7.90 8.63
N ILE A 82 -10.44 7.38 9.82
CA ILE A 82 -11.71 7.69 10.50
C ILE A 82 -11.81 9.20 10.78
N LYS A 83 -10.72 9.82 11.24
CA LYS A 83 -10.65 11.26 11.52
C LYS A 83 -10.75 12.13 10.26
N SER A 84 -10.38 11.60 9.10
CA SER A 84 -10.35 12.32 7.83
C SER A 84 -11.69 12.32 7.07
N LYS A 85 -12.69 11.59 7.55
CA LYS A 85 -14.00 11.48 6.88
C LYS A 85 -14.73 12.84 6.75
N PRO A 86 -15.59 13.01 5.74
CA PRO A 86 -15.96 12.03 4.71
C PRO A 86 -14.87 11.83 3.64
N ILE A 87 -14.73 10.61 3.14
CA ILE A 87 -13.74 10.20 2.11
C ILE A 87 -14.49 9.55 0.95
N ASP A 88 -14.18 9.96 -0.28
CA ASP A 88 -14.77 9.42 -1.52
C ASP A 88 -13.95 8.28 -2.13
N GLY A 89 -12.63 8.27 -1.89
CA GLY A 89 -11.75 7.23 -2.39
C GLY A 89 -10.49 7.05 -1.54
N ILE A 90 -9.87 5.91 -1.70
CA ILE A 90 -8.61 5.54 -1.02
C ILE A 90 -7.63 5.02 -2.08
N LEU A 91 -6.40 5.52 -2.04
CA LEU A 91 -5.26 4.94 -2.74
C LEU A 91 -4.39 4.21 -1.73
N LEU A 92 -4.32 2.90 -1.87
CA LEU A 92 -3.44 2.02 -1.10
C LEU A 92 -2.17 1.74 -1.91
N ILE A 93 -1.02 2.06 -1.34
CA ILE A 93 0.30 1.79 -1.92
C ILE A 93 0.91 0.65 -1.12
N MET A 94 1.07 -0.50 -1.76
CA MET A 94 1.56 -1.70 -1.09
C MET A 94 2.50 -2.46 -2.02
N HIS A 95 3.17 -3.50 -1.52
CA HIS A 95 4.03 -4.36 -2.34
C HIS A 95 3.28 -5.59 -2.86
N GLY A 96 2.56 -6.26 -1.96
CA GLY A 96 1.86 -7.50 -2.28
C GLY A 96 2.61 -8.77 -1.88
N ALA A 97 3.80 -8.64 -1.29
CA ALA A 97 4.63 -9.77 -0.87
C ALA A 97 5.07 -9.65 0.61
N MET A 98 4.20 -9.07 1.44
CA MET A 98 4.45 -8.94 2.87
C MET A 98 4.19 -10.26 3.60
N TYR A 99 5.06 -10.58 4.56
CA TYR A 99 4.85 -11.70 5.46
C TYR A 99 4.88 -11.24 6.93
N VAL A 100 3.85 -11.63 7.68
CA VAL A 100 3.74 -11.40 9.13
C VAL A 100 3.46 -12.73 9.80
N LYS A 101 4.36 -13.21 10.66
CA LYS A 101 4.18 -14.50 11.31
C LYS A 101 2.87 -14.56 12.09
N GLY A 102 2.04 -15.57 11.78
CA GLY A 102 0.73 -15.76 12.41
C GLY A 102 -0.38 -14.87 11.85
N ILE A 103 -0.18 -14.31 10.64
CA ILE A 103 -1.23 -13.70 9.82
C ILE A 103 -1.04 -14.23 8.39
N SER A 104 -1.98 -15.04 7.92
CA SER A 104 -1.87 -15.72 6.62
C SER A 104 -1.92 -14.78 5.41
N ASP A 105 -2.68 -13.68 5.52
CA ASP A 105 -2.85 -12.67 4.47
C ASP A 105 -2.80 -11.28 5.13
N PRO A 106 -1.60 -10.75 5.42
CA PRO A 106 -1.47 -9.48 6.12
C PRO A 106 -2.00 -8.29 5.30
N GLU A 107 -1.86 -8.34 3.99
CA GLU A 107 -2.32 -7.27 3.10
C GLU A 107 -3.83 -7.30 2.95
N GLY A 108 -4.43 -8.47 2.75
CA GLY A 108 -5.87 -8.64 2.76
C GLY A 108 -6.50 -8.30 4.11
N PHE A 109 -5.82 -8.65 5.21
CA PHE A 109 -6.25 -8.25 6.55
C PHE A 109 -6.32 -6.72 6.71
N PHE A 110 -5.30 -6.00 6.25
CA PHE A 110 -5.29 -4.53 6.28
C PHE A 110 -6.37 -3.94 5.36
N ILE A 111 -6.48 -4.41 4.12
CA ILE A 111 -7.47 -3.93 3.14
C ILE A 111 -8.89 -4.15 3.66
N LYS A 112 -9.21 -5.34 4.18
CA LYS A 112 -10.50 -5.65 4.80
C LYS A 112 -10.82 -4.70 5.96
N LYS A 113 -9.81 -4.39 6.79
CA LYS A 113 -9.95 -3.44 7.89
C LYS A 113 -10.26 -2.03 7.38
N ILE A 114 -9.58 -1.55 6.34
CA ILE A 114 -9.87 -0.26 5.68
C ILE A 114 -11.30 -0.26 5.13
N ARG A 115 -11.69 -1.28 4.37
CA ARG A 115 -13.02 -1.42 3.78
C ARG A 115 -14.12 -1.35 4.84
N SER A 116 -13.92 -1.97 5.99
CA SER A 116 -14.90 -1.94 7.09
C SER A 116 -15.13 -0.55 7.71
N LYS A 117 -14.27 0.42 7.41
CA LYS A 117 -14.33 1.77 7.99
C LYS A 117 -14.85 2.82 7.02
N VAL A 118 -15.19 2.46 5.79
CA VAL A 118 -15.70 3.40 4.78
C VAL A 118 -17.04 2.93 4.22
N SER A 119 -17.78 3.83 3.58
CA SER A 119 -19.05 3.48 2.94
C SER A 119 -18.81 2.60 1.71
N LYS A 120 -19.84 1.89 1.26
CA LYS A 120 -19.82 1.10 0.03
C LYS A 120 -19.51 1.95 -1.22
N ASN A 121 -19.84 3.24 -1.19
CA ASN A 121 -19.59 4.17 -2.29
C ASN A 121 -18.14 4.68 -2.34
N CYS A 122 -17.38 4.56 -1.25
CA CYS A 122 -15.98 4.93 -1.22
C CYS A 122 -15.17 3.92 -2.05
N LYS A 123 -14.48 4.41 -3.08
CA LYS A 123 -13.69 3.57 -3.98
C LYS A 123 -12.31 3.30 -3.41
N ILE A 124 -11.87 2.05 -3.43
CA ILE A 124 -10.53 1.64 -2.98
C ILE A 124 -9.73 1.20 -4.20
N SER A 125 -8.64 1.91 -4.47
CA SER A 125 -7.64 1.57 -5.46
C SER A 125 -6.40 1.01 -4.78
N LEU A 126 -5.87 -0.08 -5.30
CA LEU A 126 -4.68 -0.77 -4.82
C LEU A 126 -3.58 -0.72 -5.87
N SER A 127 -2.37 -0.37 -5.46
CA SER A 127 -1.17 -0.42 -6.29
C SER A 127 -0.18 -1.42 -5.69
N TYR A 128 0.28 -2.37 -6.52
CA TYR A 128 1.23 -3.42 -6.17
C TYR A 128 2.46 -3.42 -7.07
N ASP A 129 3.48 -4.11 -6.62
CA ASP A 129 4.55 -4.63 -7.45
C ASP A 129 4.08 -5.88 -8.23
N LEU A 130 4.86 -6.30 -9.25
CA LEU A 130 4.55 -7.50 -10.04
C LEU A 130 4.58 -8.81 -9.24
N HIS A 131 5.33 -8.85 -8.14
CA HIS A 131 5.46 -10.02 -7.26
C HIS A 131 4.32 -10.13 -6.26
N GLY A 132 3.36 -9.19 -6.32
CA GLY A 132 2.25 -9.13 -5.39
C GLY A 132 1.25 -10.28 -5.56
N GLN A 133 0.84 -10.88 -4.44
CA GLN A 133 -0.17 -11.93 -4.41
C GLN A 133 -1.57 -11.31 -4.29
N MET A 134 -2.49 -11.78 -5.13
CA MET A 134 -3.90 -11.39 -5.10
C MET A 134 -4.73 -12.49 -4.46
N THR A 135 -5.18 -12.25 -3.24
CA THR A 135 -6.07 -13.17 -2.53
C THR A 135 -7.54 -12.83 -2.76
N ASP A 136 -8.42 -13.78 -2.54
CA ASP A 136 -9.88 -13.55 -2.55
C ASP A 136 -10.29 -12.43 -1.59
N THR A 137 -9.63 -12.31 -0.45
CA THR A 137 -9.89 -11.24 0.52
C THR A 137 -9.58 -9.88 -0.09
N ILE A 138 -8.47 -9.75 -0.80
CA ILE A 138 -8.08 -8.51 -1.47
C ILE A 138 -9.10 -8.16 -2.55
N ILE A 139 -9.36 -9.09 -3.48
CA ILE A 139 -10.26 -8.88 -4.63
C ILE A 139 -11.65 -8.42 -4.19
N LYS A 140 -12.20 -9.03 -3.13
CA LYS A 140 -13.54 -8.70 -2.60
C LYS A 140 -13.61 -7.33 -1.91
N ASN A 141 -12.49 -6.71 -1.59
CA ASN A 141 -12.45 -5.49 -0.78
C ASN A 141 -11.87 -4.26 -1.51
N ILE A 142 -11.48 -4.39 -2.78
CA ILE A 142 -11.01 -3.28 -3.62
C ILE A 142 -11.96 -3.04 -4.80
N ASP A 143 -11.86 -1.86 -5.42
CA ASP A 143 -12.63 -1.51 -6.62
C ASP A 143 -11.70 -1.41 -7.85
N TYR A 144 -10.44 -1.05 -7.67
CA TYR A 144 -9.45 -0.89 -8.74
C TYR A 144 -8.11 -1.47 -8.33
N PHE A 145 -7.42 -2.03 -9.30
CA PHE A 145 -6.08 -2.60 -9.11
C PHE A 145 -5.14 -2.14 -10.22
N ALA A 146 -3.90 -1.81 -9.84
CA ALA A 146 -2.82 -1.58 -10.77
C ALA A 146 -1.54 -2.24 -10.25
N ALA A 147 -0.79 -2.91 -11.12
CA ALA A 147 0.53 -3.40 -10.85
C ALA A 147 1.54 -2.80 -11.83
N TYR A 148 2.79 -2.68 -11.42
CA TYR A 148 3.87 -2.33 -12.33
C TYR A 148 3.97 -3.39 -13.43
N LYS A 149 4.01 -2.96 -14.69
CA LYS A 149 4.19 -3.85 -15.84
C LYS A 149 5.66 -4.07 -16.19
N THR A 150 6.54 -3.20 -15.69
CA THR A 150 7.98 -3.29 -15.91
C THR A 150 8.63 -3.78 -14.63
N CYS A 151 9.24 -4.97 -14.71
CA CYS A 151 10.13 -5.52 -13.70
C CYS A 151 11.57 -5.23 -14.09
N LEU A 152 12.49 -5.16 -13.14
CA LEU A 152 13.93 -5.14 -13.40
C LEU A 152 14.36 -6.29 -14.32
N LEU A 153 13.68 -7.42 -14.27
CA LEU A 153 13.93 -8.57 -15.15
C LEU A 153 13.60 -8.27 -16.62
N TYR A 154 12.60 -7.42 -16.88
CA TYR A 154 12.26 -7.02 -18.26
C TYR A 154 13.08 -5.85 -18.76
N THR A 155 13.54 -4.97 -17.89
CA THR A 155 14.41 -3.83 -18.28
C THR A 155 15.87 -4.19 -18.37
N SER A 156 16.27 -5.31 -17.78
CA SER A 156 17.63 -5.87 -17.85
C SER A 156 17.71 -7.14 -18.68
N ASP A 157 16.64 -7.49 -19.39
CA ASP A 157 16.64 -8.70 -20.21
C ASP A 157 17.50 -8.48 -21.46
N ALA A 158 18.67 -9.10 -21.45
CA ALA A 158 19.58 -9.13 -22.59
C ALA A 158 18.94 -9.78 -23.84
N ALA A 159 17.77 -10.40 -23.72
CA ALA A 159 17.02 -10.92 -24.87
C ALA A 159 16.41 -9.78 -25.70
N ASP A 160 16.09 -8.63 -25.11
CA ASP A 160 15.62 -7.46 -25.85
C ASP A 160 16.76 -6.77 -26.61
N ASP A 161 18.01 -6.94 -26.18
CA ASP A 161 19.20 -6.42 -26.85
C ASP A 161 19.71 -7.35 -27.96
N ALA A 162 19.12 -8.52 -28.14
CA ALA A 162 19.52 -9.53 -29.11
C ALA A 162 18.69 -9.53 -30.41
N ASN A 163 17.80 -8.55 -30.60
CA ASN A 163 17.02 -8.37 -31.85
C ASN A 163 17.46 -7.16 -32.65
#